data_a735e8f1c7e158dfd18d7cbadc2082c2
#
_entry.id   a735e8f1c7e158dfd18d7cbadc2082c2
#
_cell.length_a   1.000
_cell.length_b   1.000
_cell.length_c   1.000
_cell.angle_alpha   90.00
_cell.angle_beta   90.00
_cell.angle_gamma   90.00
#
_symmetry.space_group_name_H-M   'P 1'
#
loop_
_entity.id
_entity.type
_entity.pdbx_description
1 polymer ?
#
loop_
_entity_poly.entity_id
_entity_poly.type
_entity_poly.pdbx_seq_one_letter_code
_entity_poly.pdbx_strand_id
1 'polypeptide(L)' 'MKNITIIGTGYVGFPTALIIASKGLNVSCVDIDKKKIENLKKGINFINEKNINILFKKIRKKNLINFTTVIEK' A
#
# COMPACT_ATOMS: atom_id res chain seq x y z
N MET A 1 -3.56 16.67 -7.59
CA MET A 1 -3.29 15.22 -7.57
C MET A 1 -4.37 14.50 -6.77
N LYS A 2 -4.88 13.41 -7.28
CA LYS A 2 -5.93 12.67 -6.61
C LYS A 2 -5.39 11.76 -5.52
N ASN A 3 -6.12 11.70 -4.42
CA ASN A 3 -5.81 10.81 -3.31
C ASN A 3 -6.85 9.69 -3.27
N ILE A 4 -6.39 8.46 -3.27
CA ILE A 4 -7.25 7.29 -3.28
C ILE A 4 -7.05 6.57 -1.94
N THR A 5 -8.13 6.15 -1.31
CA THR A 5 -8.07 5.37 -0.08
C THR A 5 -8.55 3.96 -0.35
N ILE A 6 -7.73 2.99 -0.01
CA ILE A 6 -8.09 1.56 -0.09
C ILE A 6 -8.31 1.07 1.32
N ILE A 7 -9.51 0.58 1.59
CA ILE A 7 -9.86 0.04 2.91
C ILE A 7 -9.77 -1.47 2.85
N GLY A 8 -8.95 -2.03 3.75
CA GLY A 8 -8.63 -3.45 3.73
C GLY A 8 -7.41 -3.74 2.86
N THR A 9 -6.29 -3.98 3.50
CA THR A 9 -5.01 -4.21 2.82
C THR A 9 -4.72 -5.71 2.80
N GLY A 10 -5.47 -6.45 2.01
CA GLY A 10 -5.30 -7.89 1.85
C GLY A 10 -4.68 -8.28 0.53
N TYR A 11 -4.87 -9.53 0.15
CA TYR A 11 -4.31 -10.08 -1.09
C TYR A 11 -4.88 -9.42 -2.35
N VAL A 12 -6.01 -8.77 -2.25
CA VAL A 12 -6.60 -8.03 -3.37
C VAL A 12 -6.33 -6.53 -3.22
N GLY A 13 -6.54 -5.99 -2.03
CA GLY A 13 -6.41 -4.56 -1.79
C GLY A 13 -5.00 -4.03 -1.96
N PHE A 14 -4.01 -4.76 -1.45
CA PHE A 14 -2.62 -4.31 -1.53
C PHE A 14 -2.10 -4.27 -2.97
N PRO A 15 -2.23 -5.34 -3.78
CA PRO A 15 -1.81 -5.25 -5.18
C PRO A 15 -2.56 -4.19 -5.96
N THR A 16 -3.85 -4.02 -5.70
CA THR A 16 -4.65 -2.98 -6.34
C THR A 16 -4.11 -1.59 -6.01
N ALA A 17 -3.76 -1.36 -4.75
CA ALA A 17 -3.18 -0.09 -4.32
C ALA A 17 -1.87 0.20 -5.05
N LEU A 18 -1.02 -0.82 -5.23
CA LEU A 18 0.24 -0.66 -5.94
C LEU A 18 0.02 -0.30 -7.40
N ILE A 19 -0.95 -0.94 -8.05
CA ILE A 19 -1.27 -0.64 -9.44
C ILE A 19 -1.75 0.80 -9.59
N ILE A 20 -2.63 1.24 -8.71
CA ILE A 20 -3.14 2.61 -8.71
C ILE A 20 -1.99 3.60 -8.49
N ALA A 21 -1.14 3.34 -7.51
CA ALA A 21 0.00 4.20 -7.22
C ALA A 21 0.99 4.24 -8.40
N SER A 22 1.11 3.14 -9.14
CA SER A 22 2.01 3.09 -10.29
C SER A 22 1.59 4.05 -11.41
N LYS A 23 0.35 4.51 -11.38
CA LYS A 23 -0.16 5.49 -12.33
C LYS A 23 0.05 6.93 -11.87
N GLY A 24 0.79 7.13 -10.78
CA GLY A 24 1.12 8.46 -10.28
C GLY A 24 0.13 9.04 -9.28
N LEU A 25 -0.78 8.22 -8.77
CA LEU A 25 -1.77 8.67 -7.79
C LEU A 25 -1.28 8.39 -6.37
N ASN A 26 -1.66 9.25 -5.43
CA ASN A 26 -1.38 9.00 -4.03
C ASN A 26 -2.40 8.02 -3.46
N VAL A 27 -1.93 6.98 -2.80
CA VAL A 27 -2.80 5.94 -2.25
C VAL A 27 -2.57 5.80 -0.76
N SER A 28 -3.65 5.79 0.01
CA SER A 28 -3.62 5.48 1.43
C SER A 28 -4.27 4.11 1.63
N CYS A 29 -3.53 3.20 2.24
CA CYS A 29 -4.05 1.87 2.58
C CYS A 29 -4.40 1.85 4.06
N VAL A 30 -5.64 1.48 4.36
CA VAL A 30 -6.15 1.45 5.72
C VAL A 30 -6.49 0.01 6.11
N ASP A 31 -6.01 -0.43 7.25
CA ASP A 31 -6.33 -1.77 7.77
C ASP A 31 -6.30 -1.73 9.29
N ILE A 32 -7.17 -2.50 9.92
CA ILE A 32 -7.20 -2.59 11.39
C ILE A 32 -6.07 -3.42 11.96
N ASP A 33 -5.40 -4.21 11.13
CA ASP A 33 -4.29 -5.07 11.54
C ASP A 33 -3.03 -4.22 11.72
N LYS A 34 -2.73 -3.87 12.96
CA LYS A 34 -1.59 -3.02 13.30
C LYS A 34 -0.25 -3.62 12.86
N LYS A 35 -0.08 -4.92 13.03
CA LYS A 35 1.17 -5.58 12.69
C LYS A 35 1.41 -5.55 11.18
N LYS A 36 0.37 -5.83 10.41
CA LYS A 36 0.45 -5.76 8.95
C LYS A 36 0.84 -4.34 8.50
N ILE A 37 0.18 -3.34 9.06
CA ILE A 37 0.45 -1.95 8.71
C ILE A 37 1.89 -1.56 9.09
N GLU A 38 2.36 -1.94 10.26
CA GLU A 38 3.72 -1.65 10.67
C GLU A 38 4.75 -2.30 9.75
N ASN A 39 4.52 -3.54 9.35
CA ASN A 39 5.40 -4.24 8.42
C ASN A 39 5.43 -3.55 7.05
N LEU A 40 4.27 -3.17 6.55
CA LEU A 40 4.20 -2.49 5.25
C LEU A 40 4.89 -1.13 5.29
N LYS A 41 4.80 -0.40 6.40
CA LYS A 41 5.52 0.85 6.56
C LYS A 41 7.03 0.65 6.49
N LYS A 42 7.53 -0.49 6.94
CA LYS A 42 8.95 -0.84 6.91
C LYS A 42 9.38 -1.42 5.56
N GLY A 43 8.42 -1.64 4.66
CA GLY A 43 8.70 -2.27 3.37
C GLY A 43 8.65 -3.78 3.39
N ILE A 44 8.11 -4.36 4.44
CA ILE A 44 7.97 -5.81 4.55
C ILE A 44 6.63 -6.21 3.98
N ASN A 45 6.67 -6.99 2.90
CA ASN A 45 5.48 -7.42 2.17
C ASN A 45 5.04 -8.80 2.65
N PHE A 46 3.74 -8.97 2.84
CA PHE A 46 3.15 -10.25 3.25
C PHE A 46 2.76 -11.15 2.07
N ILE A 47 2.81 -10.62 0.85
CA ILE A 47 2.52 -11.39 -0.37
C ILE A 47 3.84 -11.84 -0.97
N ASN A 48 4.05 -13.16 -0.99
CA ASN A 48 5.29 -13.72 -1.52
C ASN A 48 5.18 -13.89 -3.04
N GLU A 49 5.27 -12.78 -3.76
CA GLU A 49 5.18 -12.77 -5.21
C GLU A 49 6.18 -11.75 -5.75
N LYS A 50 7.06 -12.19 -6.63
CA LYS A 50 8.20 -11.41 -7.11
C LYS A 50 7.81 -10.07 -7.74
N ASN A 51 6.81 -10.08 -8.62
CA ASN A 51 6.41 -8.86 -9.32
C ASN A 51 5.80 -7.84 -8.36
N ILE A 52 5.07 -8.32 -7.36
CA ILE A 52 4.51 -7.46 -6.31
C ILE A 52 5.64 -6.84 -5.48
N ASN A 53 6.65 -7.62 -5.12
CA ASN A 53 7.79 -7.11 -4.36
C ASN A 53 8.56 -6.04 -5.13
N ILE A 54 8.77 -6.25 -6.41
CA ILE A 54 9.47 -5.28 -7.27
C ILE A 54 8.67 -3.99 -7.36
N LEU A 55 7.37 -4.11 -7.60
CA LEU A 55 6.49 -2.95 -7.72
C LEU A 55 6.40 -2.17 -6.40
N PHE A 56 6.26 -2.88 -5.28
CA PHE A 56 6.20 -2.26 -3.96
C PHE A 56 7.45 -1.43 -3.67
N LYS A 57 8.62 -2.01 -3.92
CA LYS A 57 9.89 -1.32 -3.72
C LYS A 57 9.97 -0.05 -4.55
N LYS A 58 9.55 -0.13 -5.80
CA LYS A 58 9.54 1.01 -6.72
C LYS A 58 8.60 2.11 -6.25
N ILE A 59 7.38 1.74 -5.84
CA ILE A 59 6.36 2.70 -5.39
C ILE A 59 6.77 3.35 -4.08
N ARG A 60 7.41 2.62 -3.17
CA ARG A 60 7.90 3.20 -1.91
C ARG A 60 8.91 4.32 -2.17
N LYS A 61 9.79 4.13 -3.13
CA LYS A 61 10.78 5.17 -3.48
C LYS A 61 10.12 6.44 -3.99
N LYS A 62 8.98 6.32 -4.65
CA LYS A 62 8.26 7.47 -5.18
C LYS A 62 7.37 8.16 -4.15
N ASN A 63 7.24 7.55 -2.97
CA ASN A 63 6.43 8.08 -1.87
C ASN A 63 4.96 8.31 -2.25
N LEU A 64 4.41 7.39 -3.03
CA LEU A 64 3.03 7.48 -3.52
C LEU A 64 2.06 6.62 -2.74
N ILE A 65 2.54 5.86 -1.75
CA ILE A 65 1.69 4.99 -0.96
C ILE A 65 1.99 5.18 0.52
N ASN A 66 0.94 5.20 1.34
CA ASN A 66 1.10 5.20 2.78
C ASN A 66 0.15 4.20 3.41
N PHE A 67 0.43 3.84 4.65
CA PHE A 67 -0.31 2.82 5.38
C PHE A 67 -0.71 3.35 6.75
N THR A 68 -1.95 3.11 7.14
CA THR A 68 -2.45 3.58 8.43
C THR A 68 -3.53 2.65 8.96
N THR A 69 -3.73 2.65 10.27
CA THR A 69 -4.84 1.93 10.90
C THR A 69 -6.06 2.82 11.10
N VAL A 70 -5.94 4.10 10.78
CA VAL A 70 -6.97 5.10 11.03
C VAL A 70 -7.50 5.66 9.72
N ILE A 71 -8.82 5.70 9.58
CA ILE A 71 -9.46 6.35 8.46
C ILE A 71 -9.52 7.84 8.74
N GLU A 72 -8.87 8.63 7.90
CA GLU A 72 -8.96 10.08 7.98
C GLU A 72 -10.17 10.59 7.20
N LYS A 73 -10.87 11.50 7.82
CA LYS A 73 -12.03 12.12 7.20
C LYS A 73 -11.68 13.49 6.63
#